data_83b37aa287843e0b4c9397e30d166c25
#
_entry.id   83b37aa287843e0b4c9397e30d166c25
#
_cell.length_a   1.000
_cell.length_b   1.000
_cell.length_c   1.000
_cell.angle_alpha   90.00
_cell.angle_beta   90.00
_cell.angle_gamma   90.00
#
_symmetry.space_group_name_H-M   'P 1'
#
loop_
_entity.id
_entity.type
_entity.pdbx_description
1 polymer ?
#
loop_
_entity_poly.entity_id
_entity_poly.type
_entity_poly.pdbx_seq_one_letter_code
_entity_poly.pdbx_strand_id
1 'polypeptide(L)'
;NSQVYDVQANLEAIGLVMKAYAPHAEENSEKALQEQLDKTLEAVAYYEVGKADYVNFSYFTNKQKQDLISAFNATKEAFDKYIRLMK
;
A
#
# COMPACT_ATOMS: atom_id res chain seq x y z
N ASN A 1 -16.22 -5.65 9.26
CA ASN A 1 -15.26 -6.44 8.53
C ASN A 1 -13.93 -5.72 8.42
N SER A 2 -12.82 -6.45 8.58
CA SER A 2 -11.49 -5.88 8.76
C SER A 2 -10.64 -5.87 7.48
N GLN A 3 -11.18 -6.16 6.31
CA GLN A 3 -10.39 -6.30 5.09
C GLN A 3 -9.57 -5.04 4.77
N VAL A 4 -10.21 -3.87 4.79
CA VAL A 4 -9.50 -2.61 4.51
C VAL A 4 -8.51 -2.31 5.62
N TYR A 5 -8.87 -2.59 6.85
CA TYR A 5 -7.98 -2.40 8.00
C TYR A 5 -6.73 -3.27 7.88
N ASP A 6 -6.91 -4.55 7.52
CA ASP A 6 -5.78 -5.47 7.39
C ASP A 6 -4.83 -5.03 6.29
N VAL A 7 -5.37 -4.55 5.17
CA VAL A 7 -4.56 -4.04 4.07
C VAL A 7 -3.78 -2.80 4.50
N GLN A 8 -4.43 -1.89 5.21
CA GLN A 8 -3.77 -0.68 5.71
C GLN A 8 -2.61 -1.04 6.63
N ALA A 9 -2.83 -2.00 7.54
CA ALA A 9 -1.78 -2.46 8.44
C ALA A 9 -0.60 -3.05 7.67
N ASN A 10 -0.88 -3.82 6.61
CA ASN A 10 0.17 -4.39 5.76
C ASN A 10 0.95 -3.30 5.02
N LEU A 11 0.27 -2.27 4.54
CA LEU A 11 0.93 -1.14 3.87
C LEU A 11 1.82 -0.36 4.84
N GLU A 12 1.35 -0.16 6.06
CA GLU A 12 2.14 0.51 7.09
C GLU A 12 3.38 -0.30 7.44
N ALA A 13 3.26 -1.63 7.45
CA ALA A 13 4.40 -2.52 7.71
C ALA A 13 5.48 -2.36 6.63
N ILE A 14 5.09 -2.15 5.37
CA ILE A 14 6.05 -1.88 4.30
C ILE A 14 6.84 -0.60 4.61
N GLY A 15 6.17 0.44 5.09
CA GLY A 15 6.84 1.67 5.49
C GLY A 15 7.87 1.45 6.60
N LEU A 16 7.54 0.59 7.57
CA LEU A 16 8.48 0.26 8.64
C LEU A 16 9.70 -0.49 8.11
N VAL A 17 9.50 -1.43 7.17
CA VAL A 17 10.61 -2.15 6.54
C VAL A 17 11.52 -1.16 5.80
N MET A 18 10.93 -0.23 5.06
CA MET A 18 11.72 0.78 4.34
C MET A 18 12.57 1.61 5.29
N LYS A 19 12.00 1.99 6.42
CA LYS A 19 12.73 2.77 7.42
C LYS A 19 13.88 1.97 8.00
N ALA A 20 13.66 0.70 8.30
CA ALA A 20 14.67 -0.17 8.87
C ALA A 20 15.84 -0.45 7.92
N TYR A 21 15.55 -0.57 6.62
CA TYR A 21 16.54 -0.96 5.63
C TYR A 21 17.01 0.21 4.75
N ALA A 22 16.66 1.44 5.10
CA ALA A 22 17.02 2.62 4.32
C ALA A 22 18.51 2.69 3.93
N PRO A 23 19.47 2.37 4.84
CA PRO A 23 20.89 2.45 4.48
C PRO A 23 21.30 1.44 3.39
N HIS A 24 20.53 0.42 3.16
CA HIS A 24 20.84 -0.65 2.18
C HIS A 24 19.99 -0.53 0.92
N ALA A 25 19.07 0.41 0.85
CA ALA A 25 18.13 0.52 -0.25
C ALA A 25 18.80 1.09 -1.50
N GLU A 26 18.36 0.57 -2.67
CA GLU A 26 18.71 1.19 -3.93
C GLU A 26 17.82 2.43 -4.09
N GLU A 27 18.41 3.57 -4.41
CA GLU A 27 17.74 4.87 -4.34
C GLU A 27 16.49 4.95 -5.21
N ASN A 28 16.58 4.51 -6.45
CA ASN A 28 15.48 4.64 -7.39
C ASN A 28 14.31 3.72 -7.02
N SER A 29 14.61 2.50 -6.58
CA SER A 29 13.57 1.56 -6.16
C SER A 29 12.90 2.00 -4.86
N GLU A 30 13.67 2.60 -3.95
CA GLU A 30 13.12 3.16 -2.72
C GLU A 30 12.15 4.29 -3.02
N LYS A 31 12.54 5.20 -3.90
CA LYS A 31 11.71 6.34 -4.28
C LYS A 31 10.43 5.88 -4.96
N ALA A 32 10.55 4.92 -5.88
CA ALA A 32 9.38 4.38 -6.58
C ALA A 32 8.42 3.70 -5.61
N LEU A 33 8.95 2.93 -4.67
CA LEU A 33 8.13 2.26 -3.66
C LEU A 33 7.43 3.28 -2.76
N GLN A 34 8.15 4.31 -2.32
CA GLN A 34 7.57 5.33 -1.45
C GLN A 34 6.42 6.06 -2.15
N GLU A 35 6.61 6.41 -3.42
CA GLU A 35 5.56 7.08 -4.19
C GLU A 35 4.34 6.18 -4.35
N GLN A 36 4.55 4.90 -4.67
CA GLN A 36 3.45 3.95 -4.84
C GLN A 36 2.74 3.68 -3.53
N LEU A 37 3.51 3.55 -2.45
CA LEU A 37 2.94 3.33 -1.12
C LEU A 37 2.06 4.51 -0.71
N ASP A 38 2.53 5.73 -0.92
CA ASP A 38 1.78 6.94 -0.58
C ASP A 38 0.46 7.00 -1.36
N LYS A 39 0.51 6.69 -2.66
CA LYS A 39 -0.69 6.67 -3.49
C LYS A 39 -1.70 5.63 -3.00
N THR A 40 -1.21 4.46 -2.64
CA THR A 40 -2.07 3.37 -2.21
C THR A 40 -2.69 3.66 -0.85
N LEU A 41 -1.92 4.21 0.09
CA LEU A 41 -2.44 4.63 1.39
C LEU A 41 -3.49 5.72 1.24
N GLU A 42 -3.27 6.65 0.33
CA GLU A 42 -4.23 7.72 0.05
C GLU A 42 -5.52 7.14 -0.51
N ALA A 43 -5.43 6.17 -1.42
CA ALA A 43 -6.60 5.51 -1.98
C ALA A 43 -7.40 4.77 -0.91
N VAL A 44 -6.72 4.06 -0.02
CA VAL A 44 -7.37 3.36 1.09
C VAL A 44 -8.07 4.36 2.01
N ALA A 45 -7.38 5.43 2.37
CA ALA A 45 -7.93 6.46 3.25
C ALA A 45 -9.18 7.12 2.66
N TYR A 46 -9.22 7.28 1.35
CA TYR A 46 -10.36 7.87 0.67
C TYR A 46 -11.66 7.11 0.97
N TYR A 47 -11.58 5.78 1.02
CA TYR A 47 -12.76 4.96 1.26
C TYR A 47 -13.12 4.82 2.74
N GLU A 48 -12.30 5.36 3.62
CA GLU A 48 -12.58 5.36 5.05
C GLU A 48 -13.18 6.69 5.53
N VAL A 49 -13.09 7.73 4.74
CA VAL A 49 -13.50 9.07 5.13
C VAL A 49 -15.00 9.10 5.48
N GLY A 50 -15.31 9.66 6.63
CA GLY A 50 -16.69 9.80 7.08
C GLY A 50 -17.28 8.56 7.71
N LYS A 51 -16.48 7.53 7.93
CA LYS A 51 -16.93 6.30 8.56
C LYS A 51 -16.38 6.18 9.97
N ALA A 52 -17.20 5.67 10.88
CA ALA A 52 -16.74 5.31 12.21
C ALA A 52 -15.96 3.99 12.17
N ASP A 53 -16.35 3.10 11.27
CA ASP A 53 -15.74 1.79 11.09
C ASP A 53 -15.13 1.71 9.70
N TYR A 54 -14.26 0.72 9.51
CA TYR A 54 -13.67 0.45 8.21
C TYR A 54 -14.72 -0.06 7.24
N VAL A 55 -14.59 0.35 5.98
CA VAL A 55 -15.54 -0.03 4.95
C VAL A 55 -15.29 -1.47 4.53
N ASN A 56 -16.38 -2.23 4.42
CA ASN A 56 -16.32 -3.60 3.92
C ASN A 56 -16.25 -3.58 2.39
N PHE A 57 -15.33 -4.35 1.83
CA PHE A 57 -15.17 -4.47 0.38
C PHE A 57 -16.47 -4.85 -0.34
N SER A 58 -17.38 -5.56 0.32
CA SER A 58 -18.64 -5.96 -0.31
C SER A 58 -19.52 -4.76 -0.68
N TYR A 59 -19.27 -3.60 -0.09
CA TYR A 59 -20.04 -2.39 -0.41
C TYR A 59 -19.41 -1.58 -1.54
N PHE A 60 -18.24 -1.98 -2.03
CA PHE A 60 -17.56 -1.27 -3.10
C PHE A 60 -18.14 -1.69 -4.45
N THR A 61 -18.14 -0.76 -5.40
CA THR A 61 -18.44 -1.09 -6.78
C THR A 61 -17.31 -1.95 -7.36
N ASN A 62 -17.59 -2.63 -8.47
CA ASN A 62 -16.56 -3.42 -9.15
C ASN A 62 -15.36 -2.55 -9.56
N LYS A 63 -15.63 -1.34 -10.03
CA LYS A 63 -14.55 -0.42 -10.40
C LYS A 63 -13.69 -0.05 -9.20
N GLN A 64 -14.32 0.26 -8.07
CA GLN A 64 -13.59 0.59 -6.85
C GLN A 64 -12.72 -0.57 -6.39
N LYS A 65 -13.26 -1.79 -6.42
CA LYS A 65 -12.50 -2.99 -6.06
C LYS A 65 -11.30 -3.17 -6.96
N GLN A 66 -11.48 -3.00 -8.28
CA GLN A 66 -10.39 -3.17 -9.23
C GLN A 66 -9.32 -2.10 -9.08
N ASP A 67 -9.73 -0.86 -8.83
CA ASP A 67 -8.77 0.23 -8.61
C ASP A 67 -7.89 -0.05 -7.39
N LEU A 68 -8.50 -0.53 -6.29
CA LEU A 68 -7.74 -0.88 -5.09
C LEU A 68 -6.83 -2.09 -5.33
N ILE A 69 -7.34 -3.12 -6.01
CA ILE A 69 -6.53 -4.31 -6.32
C ILE A 69 -5.33 -3.92 -7.17
N SER A 70 -5.54 -3.06 -8.17
CA SER A 70 -4.44 -2.58 -9.01
C SER A 70 -3.40 -1.83 -8.20
N ALA A 71 -3.83 -0.98 -7.27
CA ALA A 71 -2.93 -0.24 -6.39
C ALA A 71 -2.13 -1.19 -5.49
N PHE A 72 -2.79 -2.21 -4.93
CA PHE A 72 -2.12 -3.20 -4.08
C PHE A 72 -1.09 -4.00 -4.88
N ASN A 73 -1.44 -4.42 -6.10
CA ASN A 73 -0.52 -5.16 -6.95
C ASN A 73 0.69 -4.32 -7.35
N ALA A 74 0.47 -3.04 -7.68
CA ALA A 74 1.56 -2.13 -8.02
C ALA A 74 2.49 -1.92 -6.82
N THR A 75 1.92 -1.82 -5.62
CA THR A 75 2.72 -1.70 -4.40
C THR A 75 3.54 -2.96 -4.16
N LYS A 76 2.92 -4.12 -4.34
CA LYS A 76 3.63 -5.39 -4.18
C LYS A 76 4.80 -5.51 -5.15
N GLU A 77 4.58 -5.16 -6.42
CA GLU A 77 5.64 -5.21 -7.42
C GLU A 77 6.78 -4.26 -7.08
N ALA A 78 6.45 -3.05 -6.63
CA ALA A 78 7.45 -2.08 -6.24
C ALA A 78 8.23 -2.57 -5.01
N PHE A 79 7.55 -3.21 -4.06
CA PHE A 79 8.20 -3.77 -2.88
C PHE A 79 9.12 -4.94 -3.26
N ASP A 80 8.67 -5.84 -4.13
CA ASP A 80 9.49 -6.96 -4.60
C ASP A 80 10.76 -6.46 -5.26
N LYS A 81 10.66 -5.43 -6.09
CA LYS A 81 11.82 -4.81 -6.73
C LYS A 81 12.75 -4.17 -5.71
N TYR A 82 12.19 -3.48 -4.73
CA TYR A 82 12.94 -2.85 -3.66
C TYR A 82 13.80 -3.89 -2.91
N ILE A 83 13.18 -5.01 -2.56
CA ILE A 83 13.89 -6.10 -1.85
C ILE A 83 14.99 -6.69 -2.74
N ARG A 84 14.67 -6.92 -4.03
CA ARG A 84 15.60 -7.53 -4.98
C ARG A 84 16.84 -6.68 -5.21
N LEU A 85 16.69 -5.36 -5.21
CA LEU A 85 17.77 -4.42 -5.50
C LEU A 85 18.47 -3.92 -4.25
N MET A 86 18.09 -4.43 -3.07
CA MET A 86 18.69 -4.04 -1.81
C MET A 86 20.18 -4.44 -1.80
N LYS A 87 21.01 -3.56 -1.27
CA LYS A 87 22.47 -3.76 -1.22
C LYS A 87 22.93 -4.44 0.06
#